data_586c05c453ce34ec43b0ff8a5d215077
#
_entry.id   586c05c453ce34ec43b0ff8a5d215077
#
_cell.length_a   1.000
_cell.length_b   1.000
_cell.length_c   1.000
_cell.angle_alpha   90.00
_cell.angle_beta   90.00
_cell.angle_gamma   90.00
#
_symmetry.space_group_name_H-M   'P 1'
#
loop_
_entity.id
_entity.type
_entity.pdbx_description
1 polymer ?
#
loop_
_entity_poly.entity_id
_entity_poly.type
_entity_poly.pdbx_seq_one_letter_code
_entity_poly.pdbx_strand_id
1 'polypeptide(L)'
;WNLIFDAAVKDCGYPNALAAYIDSGTVDAVVNGKHKKNEGKGYRAFLNTIMLFTLMKFLEENGTYKPGMLILDSPILSLKEKIKVSEQATSGMKESLFKYIIDNCGNNQIIIAENEIPTAPMVDYSSVNMIEFTLDDQNGRYGFLKGYRDEIND
;
A
#
# COMPACT_ATOMS: atom_id res chain seq x y z
N TRP A 1 -13.06 -8.29 11.84
CA TRP A 1 -12.02 -7.75 10.98
C TRP A 1 -11.15 -8.82 10.31
N ASN A 2 -10.97 -10.00 10.93
CA ASN A 2 -10.14 -11.08 10.35
C ASN A 2 -10.65 -11.59 9.00
N LEU A 3 -11.96 -11.63 8.77
CA LEU A 3 -12.51 -11.99 7.47
C LEU A 3 -12.13 -10.98 6.38
N ILE A 4 -12.17 -9.70 6.71
CA ILE A 4 -11.78 -8.62 5.78
C ILE A 4 -10.28 -8.72 5.50
N PHE A 5 -9.46 -8.96 6.52
CA PHE A 5 -8.01 -9.09 6.39
C PHE A 5 -7.62 -10.31 5.55
N ASP A 6 -8.22 -11.48 5.80
CA ASP A 6 -7.96 -12.71 5.03
C ASP A 6 -8.28 -12.52 3.54
N ALA A 7 -9.44 -11.95 3.24
CA ALA A 7 -9.82 -11.65 1.87
C ALA A 7 -8.84 -10.66 1.22
N ALA A 8 -8.53 -9.55 1.90
CA ALA A 8 -7.61 -8.53 1.38
C ALA A 8 -6.21 -9.08 1.08
N VAL A 9 -5.65 -9.94 1.95
CA VAL A 9 -4.33 -10.56 1.74
C VAL A 9 -4.33 -11.43 0.47
N LYS A 10 -5.41 -12.17 0.23
CA LYS A 10 -5.57 -13.02 -0.96
C LYS A 10 -5.79 -12.18 -2.22
N ASP A 11 -6.68 -11.19 -2.17
CA ASP A 11 -7.02 -10.31 -3.30
C ASP A 11 -5.82 -9.46 -3.72
N CYS A 12 -4.98 -9.04 -2.75
CA CYS A 12 -3.72 -8.35 -3.02
C CYS A 12 -2.59 -9.26 -3.50
N GLY A 13 -2.86 -10.55 -3.75
CA GLY A 13 -1.92 -11.46 -4.40
C GLY A 13 -0.76 -11.93 -3.52
N TYR A 14 -0.94 -11.98 -2.18
CA TYR A 14 0.10 -12.53 -1.31
C TYR A 14 0.37 -14.01 -1.67
N PRO A 15 1.63 -14.40 -1.91
CA PRO A 15 1.94 -15.73 -2.43
C PRO A 15 1.47 -16.86 -1.53
N ASN A 16 0.73 -17.82 -2.11
CA ASN A 16 0.25 -19.01 -1.43
C ASN A 16 -0.51 -18.75 -0.11
N ALA A 17 -1.23 -17.62 -0.02
CA ALA A 17 -2.04 -17.29 1.14
C ALA A 17 -3.20 -18.29 1.27
N LEU A 18 -3.14 -19.19 2.27
CA LEU A 18 -4.21 -20.11 2.62
C LEU A 18 -5.11 -19.49 3.69
N ALA A 19 -4.51 -18.91 4.73
CA ALA A 19 -5.21 -18.24 5.83
C ALA A 19 -4.40 -17.05 6.32
N ALA A 20 -5.08 -15.94 6.58
CA ALA A 20 -4.50 -14.76 7.17
C ALA A 20 -5.40 -14.19 8.28
N TYR A 21 -4.81 -13.71 9.35
CA TYR A 21 -5.53 -13.09 10.46
C TYR A 21 -4.66 -12.10 11.20
N ILE A 22 -5.29 -11.23 11.97
CA ILE A 22 -4.62 -10.33 12.89
C ILE A 22 -4.73 -10.96 14.28
N ASP A 23 -3.58 -11.30 14.86
CA ASP A 23 -3.50 -11.85 16.20
C ASP A 23 -3.89 -10.79 17.23
N SER A 24 -4.90 -11.09 18.05
CA SER A 24 -5.45 -10.12 19.01
C SER A 24 -4.53 -9.84 20.21
N GLY A 25 -3.61 -10.74 20.50
CA GLY A 25 -2.66 -10.58 21.62
C GLY A 25 -1.50 -9.67 21.26
N THR A 26 -1.03 -9.74 20.01
CA THR A 26 0.09 -8.94 19.51
C THR A 26 -0.32 -7.78 18.61
N VAL A 27 -1.60 -7.74 18.19
CA VAL A 27 -2.13 -6.81 17.19
C VAL A 27 -1.28 -6.81 15.93
N ASP A 28 -0.85 -8.00 15.48
CA ASP A 28 0.03 -8.16 14.34
C ASP A 28 -0.50 -9.21 13.34
N ALA A 29 -0.11 -9.04 12.08
CA ALA A 29 -0.53 -9.93 11.00
C ALA A 29 0.15 -11.29 11.07
N VAL A 30 -0.64 -12.34 10.83
CA VAL A 30 -0.18 -13.72 10.68
C VAL A 30 -0.72 -14.26 9.36
N VAL A 31 0.17 -14.81 8.52
CA VAL A 31 -0.21 -15.47 7.26
C VAL A 31 0.35 -16.89 7.27
N ASN A 32 -0.51 -17.87 7.03
CA ASN A 32 -0.15 -19.31 7.06
C ASN A 32 0.57 -19.71 8.36
N GLY A 33 0.18 -19.14 9.51
CA GLY A 33 0.81 -19.39 10.80
C GLY A 33 2.14 -18.68 11.04
N LYS A 34 2.64 -17.89 10.08
CA LYS A 34 3.88 -17.11 10.20
C LYS A 34 3.56 -15.67 10.55
N HIS A 35 4.10 -15.17 11.66
CA HIS A 35 3.96 -13.78 12.06
C HIS A 35 4.69 -12.83 11.09
N LYS A 36 4.09 -11.68 10.81
CA LYS A 36 4.66 -10.61 9.97
C LYS A 36 6.07 -10.21 10.37
N LYS A 37 6.40 -10.16 11.66
CA LYS A 37 7.75 -9.87 12.16
C LYS A 37 8.84 -10.80 11.61
N ASN A 38 8.47 -12.02 11.23
CA ASN A 38 9.37 -13.02 10.67
C ASN A 38 9.44 -12.98 9.14
N GLU A 39 8.68 -12.06 8.51
CA GLU A 39 8.74 -11.81 7.10
C GLU A 39 9.89 -10.86 6.73
N GLY A 40 10.29 -10.88 5.46
CA GLY A 40 11.24 -9.91 4.95
C GLY A 40 10.63 -8.49 4.89
N LYS A 41 11.48 -7.48 4.84
CA LYS A 41 11.13 -6.06 4.91
C LYS A 41 9.97 -5.66 3.97
N GLY A 42 10.03 -6.10 2.70
CA GLY A 42 8.99 -5.79 1.72
C GLY A 42 7.63 -6.40 2.07
N TYR A 43 7.60 -7.67 2.47
CA TYR A 43 6.36 -8.32 2.89
C TYR A 43 5.80 -7.72 4.19
N ARG A 44 6.66 -7.24 5.09
CA ARG A 44 6.21 -6.54 6.30
C ARG A 44 5.52 -5.22 5.96
N ALA A 45 6.09 -4.43 5.05
CA ALA A 45 5.48 -3.17 4.59
C ALA A 45 4.13 -3.43 3.91
N PHE A 46 4.09 -4.40 3.00
CA PHE A 46 2.87 -4.83 2.33
C PHE A 46 1.76 -5.29 3.30
N LEU A 47 2.08 -6.17 4.25
CA LEU A 47 1.11 -6.63 5.24
C LEU A 47 0.67 -5.52 6.19
N ASN A 48 1.55 -4.56 6.54
CA ASN A 48 1.16 -3.37 7.29
C ASN A 48 0.13 -2.54 6.54
N THR A 49 0.35 -2.32 5.25
CA THR A 49 -0.58 -1.56 4.41
C THR A 49 -1.96 -2.22 4.39
N ILE A 50 -2.03 -3.52 4.14
CA ILE A 50 -3.29 -4.26 4.15
C ILE A 50 -3.95 -4.22 5.53
N MET A 51 -3.18 -4.37 6.61
CA MET A 51 -3.70 -4.32 7.97
C MET A 51 -4.31 -2.96 8.31
N LEU A 52 -3.64 -1.87 7.97
CA LEU A 52 -4.15 -0.51 8.20
C LEU A 52 -5.40 -0.23 7.36
N PHE A 53 -5.40 -0.66 6.10
CA PHE A 53 -6.55 -0.51 5.21
C PHE A 53 -7.75 -1.34 5.71
N THR A 54 -7.51 -2.58 6.15
CA THR A 54 -8.53 -3.44 6.77
C THR A 54 -9.11 -2.81 8.03
N LEU A 55 -8.26 -2.22 8.89
CA LEU A 55 -8.69 -1.54 10.09
C LEU A 55 -9.58 -0.34 9.77
N MET A 56 -9.19 0.46 8.79
CA MET A 56 -10.01 1.59 8.32
C MET A 56 -11.37 1.12 7.85
N LYS A 57 -11.44 0.09 6.99
CA LYS A 57 -12.72 -0.48 6.50
C LYS A 57 -13.57 -1.04 7.65
N PHE A 58 -12.96 -1.76 8.56
CA PHE A 58 -13.68 -2.29 9.73
C PHE A 58 -14.28 -1.18 10.59
N LEU A 59 -13.53 -0.09 10.84
CA LEU A 59 -14.01 1.05 11.60
C LEU A 59 -15.07 1.86 10.83
N GLU A 60 -15.01 1.89 9.50
CA GLU A 60 -16.05 2.52 8.70
C GLU A 60 -17.41 1.83 8.87
N GLU A 61 -17.41 0.51 8.94
CA GLU A 61 -18.63 -0.29 9.07
C GLU A 61 -19.14 -0.41 10.51
N ASN A 62 -18.22 -0.52 11.48
CA ASN A 62 -18.53 -0.92 12.86
C ASN A 62 -18.19 0.16 13.90
N GLY A 63 -17.38 1.16 13.55
CA GLY A 63 -16.91 2.17 14.49
C GLY A 63 -17.91 3.31 14.71
N THR A 64 -17.97 3.80 15.95
CA THR A 64 -18.67 5.05 16.27
C THR A 64 -17.96 6.25 15.62
N TYR A 65 -16.63 6.22 15.58
CA TYR A 65 -15.78 7.22 14.94
C TYR A 65 -15.07 6.60 13.74
N LYS A 66 -15.13 7.30 12.61
CA LYS A 66 -14.57 6.84 11.34
C LYS A 66 -13.29 7.60 11.05
N PRO A 67 -12.20 6.94 10.67
CA PRO A 67 -10.94 7.62 10.34
C PRO A 67 -11.09 8.62 9.19
N GLY A 68 -11.81 8.26 8.13
CA GLY A 68 -12.04 9.07 6.94
C GLY A 68 -10.81 9.28 6.05
N MET A 69 -9.60 9.07 6.59
CA MET A 69 -8.34 9.25 5.86
C MET A 69 -7.31 8.21 6.27
N LEU A 70 -6.50 7.77 5.29
CA LEU A 70 -5.33 6.91 5.50
C LEU A 70 -4.17 7.46 4.67
N ILE A 71 -3.00 7.59 5.29
CA ILE A 71 -1.76 8.01 4.63
C ILE A 71 -0.80 6.83 4.65
N LEU A 72 -0.30 6.46 3.48
CA LEU A 72 0.63 5.36 3.26
C LEU A 72 1.92 5.91 2.65
N ASP A 73 3.04 5.68 3.33
CA ASP A 73 4.37 6.03 2.83
C ASP A 73 5.06 4.78 2.30
N SER A 74 5.35 4.80 1.02
CA SER A 74 6.14 3.79 0.31
C SER A 74 5.70 2.33 0.55
N PRO A 75 4.40 2.00 0.38
CA PRO A 75 3.85 0.69 0.74
C PRO A 75 4.47 -0.47 -0.03
N ILE A 76 5.05 -0.22 -1.20
CA ILE A 76 5.63 -1.25 -2.08
C ILE A 76 7.14 -1.10 -2.32
N LEU A 77 7.78 -0.04 -1.88
CA LEU A 77 9.19 0.24 -2.18
C LEU A 77 10.12 -0.93 -1.81
N SER A 78 9.92 -1.48 -0.63
CA SER A 78 10.75 -2.58 -0.12
C SER A 78 10.48 -3.94 -0.78
N LEU A 79 9.44 -4.08 -1.63
CA LEU A 79 9.19 -5.29 -2.40
C LEU A 79 10.22 -5.49 -3.54
N LYS A 80 10.92 -4.43 -3.96
CA LYS A 80 11.98 -4.51 -4.98
C LYS A 80 13.24 -5.24 -4.51
N GLU A 81 13.59 -5.15 -3.24
CA GLU A 81 14.83 -5.69 -2.70
C GLU A 81 14.92 -7.23 -2.73
N LYS A 82 13.78 -7.94 -2.92
CA LYS A 82 13.71 -9.41 -2.93
C LYS A 82 13.68 -10.06 -4.33
N ILE A 83 13.75 -9.30 -5.39
CA ILE A 83 13.44 -9.73 -6.77
C ILE A 83 14.46 -10.67 -7.41
N LYS A 84 15.50 -11.11 -6.74
CA LYS A 84 16.48 -12.04 -7.36
C LYS A 84 15.93 -13.45 -7.66
N VAL A 85 14.70 -13.80 -7.25
CA VAL A 85 14.17 -15.17 -7.40
C VAL A 85 12.86 -15.27 -8.20
N SER A 86 12.03 -14.22 -8.32
CA SER A 86 10.85 -14.24 -9.21
C SER A 86 10.29 -12.83 -9.45
N GLU A 87 10.77 -12.15 -10.48
CA GLU A 87 10.29 -10.81 -10.88
C GLU A 87 8.77 -10.79 -11.13
N GLN A 88 8.21 -11.86 -11.66
CA GLN A 88 6.80 -11.96 -12.01
C GLN A 88 5.85 -11.99 -10.79
N ALA A 89 6.23 -12.65 -9.68
CA ALA A 89 5.35 -12.77 -8.50
C ALA A 89 5.23 -11.45 -7.71
N THR A 90 6.30 -10.65 -7.68
CA THR A 90 6.27 -9.36 -6.96
C THR A 90 5.59 -8.24 -7.75
N SER A 91 5.65 -8.28 -9.07
CA SER A 91 4.91 -7.35 -9.94
C SER A 91 3.41 -7.49 -9.71
N GLY A 92 2.89 -8.72 -9.74
CA GLY A 92 1.47 -8.97 -9.50
C GLY A 92 0.96 -8.50 -8.12
N MET A 93 1.79 -8.56 -7.07
CA MET A 93 1.41 -8.06 -5.73
C MET A 93 1.27 -6.54 -5.69
N LYS A 94 2.16 -5.79 -6.36
CA LYS A 94 2.08 -4.33 -6.40
C LYS A 94 0.81 -3.87 -7.09
N GLU A 95 0.55 -4.41 -8.25
CA GLU A 95 -0.63 -4.10 -9.05
C GLU A 95 -1.92 -4.46 -8.31
N SER A 96 -1.97 -5.66 -7.73
CA SER A 96 -3.12 -6.12 -6.96
C SER A 96 -3.39 -5.25 -5.74
N LEU A 97 -2.35 -4.80 -5.03
CA LEU A 97 -2.50 -3.90 -3.89
C LEU A 97 -3.10 -2.54 -4.29
N PHE A 98 -2.55 -1.91 -5.34
CA PHE A 98 -3.06 -0.62 -5.80
C PHE A 98 -4.49 -0.74 -6.30
N LYS A 99 -4.77 -1.75 -7.13
CA LYS A 99 -6.13 -2.04 -7.59
C LYS A 99 -7.08 -2.25 -6.41
N TYR A 100 -6.70 -3.09 -5.45
CA TYR A 100 -7.52 -3.36 -4.27
C TYR A 100 -7.85 -2.08 -3.49
N ILE A 101 -6.87 -1.20 -3.27
CA ILE A 101 -7.08 0.07 -2.57
C ILE A 101 -8.04 0.96 -3.37
N ILE A 102 -7.84 1.13 -4.69
CA ILE A 102 -8.69 1.96 -5.55
C ILE A 102 -10.12 1.45 -5.55
N ASP A 103 -10.31 0.14 -5.76
CA ASP A 103 -11.63 -0.49 -5.85
C ASP A 103 -12.40 -0.47 -4.52
N ASN A 104 -11.69 -0.34 -3.39
CA ASN A 104 -12.24 -0.49 -2.05
C ASN A 104 -12.12 0.75 -1.15
N CYS A 105 -11.64 1.90 -1.65
CA CYS A 105 -11.47 3.12 -0.82
C CYS A 105 -12.80 3.70 -0.31
N GLY A 106 -13.92 3.45 -1.01
CA GLY A 106 -15.24 3.99 -0.64
C GLY A 106 -15.24 5.52 -0.60
N ASN A 107 -15.73 6.09 0.48
CA ASN A 107 -15.76 7.55 0.69
C ASN A 107 -14.55 8.07 1.48
N ASN A 108 -13.54 7.22 1.71
CA ASN A 108 -12.35 7.60 2.47
C ASN A 108 -11.31 8.27 1.56
N GLN A 109 -10.53 9.17 2.14
CA GLN A 109 -9.37 9.75 1.47
C GLN A 109 -8.16 8.84 1.70
N ILE A 110 -7.58 8.31 0.63
CA ILE A 110 -6.32 7.55 0.69
C ILE A 110 -5.22 8.36 0.02
N ILE A 111 -4.14 8.63 0.75
CA ILE A 111 -2.97 9.33 0.24
C ILE A 111 -1.82 8.33 0.23
N ILE A 112 -1.24 8.10 -0.94
CA ILE A 112 -0.09 7.20 -1.10
C ILE A 112 1.08 8.03 -1.63
N ALA A 113 2.17 8.09 -0.86
CA ALA A 113 3.45 8.60 -1.33
C ALA A 113 4.29 7.42 -1.81
N GLU A 114 4.69 7.41 -3.08
CA GLU A 114 5.47 6.31 -3.66
C GLU A 114 6.42 6.83 -4.74
N ASN A 115 7.61 6.25 -4.82
CA ASN A 115 8.59 6.63 -5.84
C ASN A 115 8.31 6.00 -7.21
N GLU A 116 7.70 4.84 -7.21
CA GLU A 116 7.32 4.13 -8.44
C GLU A 116 5.99 3.43 -8.23
N ILE A 117 5.06 3.69 -9.12
CA ILE A 117 3.73 3.05 -9.13
C ILE A 117 3.65 2.01 -10.24
N PRO A 118 2.79 0.99 -10.10
CA PRO A 118 2.45 0.10 -11.20
C PRO A 118 1.93 0.89 -12.40
N THR A 119 2.31 0.47 -13.61
CA THR A 119 1.94 1.18 -14.83
C THR A 119 0.55 0.78 -15.33
N ALA A 120 -0.13 1.70 -16.02
CA ALA A 120 -1.27 1.35 -16.87
C ALA A 120 -0.78 0.39 -18.00
N PRO A 121 -1.60 -0.57 -18.48
CA PRO A 121 -3.04 -0.74 -18.23
C PRO A 121 -3.38 -1.64 -17.02
N MET A 122 -2.40 -2.05 -16.23
CA MET A 122 -2.61 -3.02 -15.14
C MET A 122 -3.42 -2.45 -13.97
N VAL A 123 -3.31 -1.13 -13.74
CA VAL A 123 -4.10 -0.41 -12.72
C VAL A 123 -4.78 0.78 -13.39
N ASP A 124 -6.09 0.92 -13.20
CA ASP A 124 -6.84 2.07 -13.68
C ASP A 124 -6.76 3.22 -12.66
N TYR A 125 -6.08 4.29 -13.06
CA TYR A 125 -5.92 5.50 -12.25
C TYR A 125 -6.89 6.63 -12.62
N SER A 126 -7.94 6.37 -13.42
CA SER A 126 -8.88 7.41 -13.89
C SER A 126 -9.60 8.15 -12.76
N SER A 127 -9.79 7.49 -11.62
CA SER A 127 -10.40 8.06 -10.41
C SER A 127 -9.38 8.61 -9.40
N VAL A 128 -8.08 8.57 -9.71
CA VAL A 128 -7.01 8.93 -8.79
C VAL A 128 -6.43 10.30 -9.16
N ASN A 129 -6.30 11.17 -8.16
CA ASN A 129 -5.58 12.44 -8.34
C ASN A 129 -4.07 12.20 -8.23
N MET A 130 -3.39 12.17 -9.37
CA MET A 130 -1.96 11.96 -9.46
C MET A 130 -1.20 13.28 -9.35
N ILE A 131 -0.22 13.33 -8.43
CA ILE A 131 0.70 14.47 -8.27
C ILE A 131 2.11 13.93 -8.40
N GLU A 132 2.80 14.33 -9.45
CA GLU A 132 4.19 13.97 -9.71
C GLU A 132 5.13 15.11 -9.30
N PHE A 133 6.17 14.77 -8.53
CA PHE A 133 7.25 15.68 -8.18
C PHE A 133 8.47 15.34 -9.04
N THR A 134 8.81 16.25 -9.94
CA THR A 134 9.82 16.02 -11.00
C THR A 134 11.18 16.57 -10.68
N LEU A 135 11.30 17.43 -9.66
CA LEU A 135 12.46 18.30 -9.41
C LEU A 135 12.77 19.25 -10.59
N ASP A 136 11.78 19.45 -11.48
CA ASP A 136 11.88 20.29 -12.67
C ASP A 136 10.60 21.12 -12.84
N ASP A 137 10.71 22.43 -12.68
CA ASP A 137 9.58 23.37 -12.83
C ASP A 137 9.05 23.46 -14.27
N GLN A 138 9.83 23.04 -15.26
CA GLN A 138 9.47 23.10 -16.67
C GLN A 138 8.58 21.91 -17.07
N ASN A 139 8.76 20.76 -16.40
CA ASN A 139 8.13 19.50 -16.77
C ASN A 139 7.20 18.94 -15.68
N GLY A 140 6.81 19.77 -14.69
CA GLY A 140 5.90 19.32 -13.65
C GLY A 140 6.01 20.15 -12.37
N ARG A 141 5.63 19.55 -11.26
CA ARG A 141 5.76 20.17 -9.94
C ARG A 141 7.12 19.84 -9.35
N TYR A 142 7.93 20.86 -9.03
CA TYR A 142 9.28 20.69 -8.49
C TYR A 142 9.29 19.86 -7.20
N GLY A 143 8.46 20.22 -6.23
CA GLY A 143 8.42 19.55 -4.94
C GLY A 143 7.09 19.77 -4.20
N PHE A 144 7.01 19.22 -2.99
CA PHE A 144 5.80 19.31 -2.15
C PHE A 144 5.49 20.77 -1.78
N LEU A 145 6.51 21.54 -1.38
CA LEU A 145 6.38 22.95 -1.05
C LEU A 145 6.57 23.80 -2.30
N LYS A 146 5.53 24.57 -2.66
CA LYS A 146 5.60 25.47 -3.80
C LYS A 146 6.60 26.59 -3.52
N GLY A 147 7.58 26.77 -4.42
CA GLY A 147 8.60 27.82 -4.33
C GLY A 147 9.79 27.49 -3.43
N TYR A 148 9.83 26.32 -2.79
CA TYR A 148 11.02 25.82 -2.09
C TYR A 148 11.92 25.09 -3.10
N ARG A 149 13.17 25.54 -3.19
CA ARG A 149 14.23 24.89 -3.95
C ARG A 149 15.38 24.63 -3.02
N ASP A 150 15.92 23.43 -3.04
CA ASP A 150 17.22 23.18 -2.40
C ASP A 150 18.25 24.03 -3.15
N GLU A 151 18.89 24.96 -2.45
CA GLU A 151 20.11 25.58 -2.96
C GLU A 151 21.16 24.46 -2.98
N ILE A 152 21.29 23.79 -4.11
CA ILE A 152 22.41 22.89 -4.34
C ILE A 152 23.61 23.86 -4.46
N ASN A 153 24.38 23.96 -3.37
CA ASN A 153 25.66 24.61 -3.39
C ASN A 153 26.55 23.83 -4.36
N ASP A 154 26.82 24.44 -5.52
CA ASP A 154 27.86 24.00 -6.44
C ASP A 154 29.26 24.05 -5.80
#